data_667decdf657753ffb18a2e260c3a3efd
#
_entry.id   667decdf657753ffb18a2e260c3a3efd
#
_cell.length_a   1.000
_cell.length_b   1.000
_cell.length_c   1.000
_cell.angle_alpha   90.00
_cell.angle_beta   90.00
_cell.angle_gamma   90.00
#
_symmetry.space_group_name_H-M   'P 1'
#
loop_
_entity.id
_entity.type
_entity.pdbx_description
1 polymer ?
#
loop_
_entity_poly.entity_id
_entity_poly.type
_entity_poly.pdbx_seq_one_letter_code
_entity_poly.pdbx_strand_id
1 'polypeptide(L)'
;MKLRALVACAFAASACMAEMEYATPESQGVDSQAILNWIDACEKTFDGVKEGRIHGFVIVRHGKTIAEGSWKPFDTLNEPHMLYSHSKSFTSSAIGFLADDGKIDLDERIVDIFPDELPANPSDNLRQLRVRDLLTMNVGKKDHLLRAGGDWVREFLSKDFEKKPGTGFRYDSDATYMLAAIVEKRTGRKLMDFLKERMFDKIGISSAWSTTSPQGIACGGWGMNMTTREIARFGQLYLQQGKWGGECVLSPSWVALATTRHTWSGWGNIGVKALGEGSDWEQGYGFQFWRCHHGAYRADGAAGQFTVILPERDMVVSINAGLRDMQKELSLIWDYLLPGAKDAPLADRGEALACLRQRIDALAIPPVAGTDKGLDAFLGHHKRFKQNSRGIRSFQLFNHTADGIMCQLELPAGRQRLPVGIGEWKQGEIGFDVESYEGLGMYIGRQRTAASCAVDEKGVFHLHIFFTNTPGHINLEIAPDGKVTGDFFAMNGCKLESK
;
A
#
# COMPACT_ATOMS: atom_id res chain seq x y z
N MET A 1 2.67 -2.06 49.51
CA MET A 1 1.88 -3.02 48.67
C MET A 1 0.79 -2.36 47.84
N LYS A 2 0.22 -1.21 48.18
CA LYS A 2 -0.87 -0.53 47.42
C LYS A 2 -0.40 0.24 46.16
N LEU A 3 0.86 0.67 46.10
CA LEU A 3 1.38 1.46 44.98
C LEU A 3 1.71 0.60 43.70
N ARG A 4 2.07 -0.69 43.89
CA ARG A 4 2.36 -1.59 42.77
C ARG A 4 1.11 -2.09 42.02
N ALA A 5 -0.03 -2.15 42.71
CA ALA A 5 -1.29 -2.57 42.07
C ALA A 5 -1.89 -1.46 41.18
N LEU A 6 -1.72 -0.18 41.54
CA LEU A 6 -2.20 0.95 40.75
C LEU A 6 -1.41 1.12 39.42
N VAL A 7 -0.09 0.88 39.43
CA VAL A 7 0.76 0.98 38.24
C VAL A 7 0.45 -0.16 37.23
N ALA A 8 0.18 -1.38 37.74
CA ALA A 8 -0.18 -2.50 36.89
C ALA A 8 -1.56 -2.33 36.21
N CYS A 9 -2.55 -1.72 36.93
CA CYS A 9 -3.86 -1.43 36.33
C CYS A 9 -3.80 -0.32 35.26
N ALA A 10 -2.95 0.70 35.43
CA ALA A 10 -2.79 1.77 34.45
C ALA A 10 -2.14 1.25 33.13
N PHE A 11 -1.15 0.34 33.22
CA PHE A 11 -0.54 -0.28 32.06
C PHE A 11 -1.49 -1.25 31.33
N ALA A 12 -2.29 -2.02 32.03
CA ALA A 12 -3.28 -2.92 31.46
C ALA A 12 -4.43 -2.16 30.79
N ALA A 13 -4.86 -1.03 31.35
CA ALA A 13 -5.88 -0.18 30.74
C ALA A 13 -5.38 0.51 29.46
N SER A 14 -4.11 0.93 29.40
CA SER A 14 -3.53 1.54 28.19
C SER A 14 -3.36 0.54 27.05
N ALA A 15 -3.00 -0.71 27.33
CA ALA A 15 -2.89 -1.77 26.31
C ALA A 15 -4.26 -2.20 25.74
N CYS A 16 -5.33 -2.12 26.56
CA CYS A 16 -6.69 -2.50 26.13
C CYS A 16 -7.36 -1.42 25.25
N MET A 17 -6.85 -0.18 25.24
CA MET A 17 -7.44 0.94 24.47
C MET A 17 -6.93 1.03 23.01
N ALA A 18 -5.95 0.24 22.62
CA ALA A 18 -5.34 0.29 21.28
C ALA A 18 -6.07 -0.56 20.23
N GLU A 19 -6.91 -1.50 20.63
CA GLU A 19 -7.66 -2.37 19.71
C GLU A 19 -9.05 -1.81 19.42
N MET A 20 -9.45 -1.86 18.14
CA MET A 20 -10.83 -1.58 17.74
C MET A 20 -11.70 -2.78 18.11
N GLU A 21 -12.82 -2.50 18.79
CA GLU A 21 -13.81 -3.53 19.12
C GLU A 21 -14.42 -4.15 17.84
N TYR A 22 -14.80 -5.42 17.95
CA TYR A 22 -15.58 -6.08 16.90
C TYR A 22 -17.09 -5.95 17.18
N ALA A 23 -17.86 -5.80 16.09
CA ALA A 23 -19.30 -5.80 16.12
C ALA A 23 -19.88 -6.56 14.91
N THR A 24 -21.15 -6.96 14.99
CA THR A 24 -21.82 -7.48 13.81
C THR A 24 -22.14 -6.32 12.85
N PRO A 25 -22.06 -6.53 11.52
CA PRO A 25 -22.41 -5.50 10.54
C PRO A 25 -23.79 -4.88 10.80
N GLU A 26 -24.80 -5.71 11.06
CA GLU A 26 -26.18 -5.26 11.29
C GLU A 26 -26.28 -4.34 12.50
N SER A 27 -25.58 -4.64 13.60
CA SER A 27 -25.56 -3.78 14.79
C SER A 27 -24.99 -2.39 14.52
N GLN A 28 -24.19 -2.26 13.46
CA GLN A 28 -23.59 -1.01 12.99
C GLN A 28 -24.27 -0.48 11.72
N GLY A 29 -25.46 -0.97 11.39
CA GLY A 29 -26.26 -0.49 10.27
C GLY A 29 -25.73 -0.93 8.89
N VAL A 30 -24.91 -1.96 8.79
CA VAL A 30 -24.42 -2.51 7.52
C VAL A 30 -25.02 -3.90 7.30
N ASP A 31 -25.57 -4.13 6.11
CA ASP A 31 -26.10 -5.43 5.73
C ASP A 31 -24.96 -6.41 5.44
N SER A 32 -24.91 -7.54 6.15
CA SER A 32 -23.95 -8.64 5.87
C SER A 32 -24.03 -9.11 4.41
N GLN A 33 -25.21 -9.07 3.79
CA GLN A 33 -25.37 -9.42 2.38
C GLN A 33 -24.65 -8.42 1.44
N ALA A 34 -24.59 -7.14 1.80
CA ALA A 34 -23.85 -6.16 1.01
C ALA A 34 -22.34 -6.44 1.02
N ILE A 35 -21.79 -6.88 2.17
CA ILE A 35 -20.39 -7.28 2.28
C ILE A 35 -20.13 -8.56 1.48
N LEU A 36 -21.02 -9.55 1.56
CA LEU A 36 -20.95 -10.77 0.73
C LEU A 36 -20.92 -10.44 -0.76
N ASN A 37 -21.86 -9.60 -1.21
CA ASN A 37 -21.95 -9.18 -2.61
C ASN A 37 -20.69 -8.43 -3.05
N TRP A 38 -20.08 -7.63 -2.18
CA TRP A 38 -18.83 -6.95 -2.45
C TRP A 38 -17.65 -7.94 -2.60
N ILE A 39 -17.54 -8.93 -1.69
CA ILE A 39 -16.51 -9.97 -1.79
C ILE A 39 -16.64 -10.73 -3.11
N ASP A 40 -17.85 -11.17 -3.46
CA ASP A 40 -18.09 -11.92 -4.69
C ASP A 40 -17.83 -11.07 -5.94
N ALA A 41 -18.18 -9.77 -5.90
CA ALA A 41 -17.89 -8.83 -6.97
C ALA A 41 -16.39 -8.59 -7.13
N CYS A 42 -15.63 -8.51 -6.02
CA CYS A 42 -14.17 -8.41 -6.05
C CYS A 42 -13.55 -9.64 -6.71
N GLU A 43 -13.93 -10.85 -6.31
CA GLU A 43 -13.39 -12.09 -6.89
C GLU A 43 -13.76 -12.25 -8.37
N LYS A 44 -14.97 -11.90 -8.74
CA LYS A 44 -15.41 -11.94 -10.14
C LYS A 44 -14.71 -10.91 -11.02
N THR A 45 -14.41 -9.73 -10.48
CA THR A 45 -13.78 -8.64 -11.23
C THR A 45 -12.27 -8.86 -11.37
N PHE A 46 -11.64 -9.36 -10.31
CA PHE A 46 -10.20 -9.56 -10.20
C PHE A 46 -9.89 -11.05 -10.08
N ASP A 47 -10.23 -11.82 -11.13
CA ASP A 47 -10.27 -13.28 -11.12
C ASP A 47 -8.95 -13.94 -11.53
N GLY A 48 -7.92 -13.20 -11.88
CA GLY A 48 -6.75 -13.82 -12.45
C GLY A 48 -5.45 -13.06 -12.43
N VAL A 49 -4.54 -13.69 -13.14
CA VAL A 49 -3.17 -13.23 -13.40
C VAL A 49 -3.15 -11.86 -14.06
N LYS A 50 -4.13 -11.58 -14.92
CA LYS A 50 -4.13 -10.38 -15.74
C LYS A 50 -4.64 -9.15 -14.99
N GLU A 51 -5.72 -9.28 -14.23
CA GLU A 51 -6.37 -8.17 -13.53
C GLU A 51 -5.81 -7.97 -12.12
N GLY A 52 -5.13 -8.99 -11.58
CA GLY A 52 -4.60 -8.98 -10.22
C GLY A 52 -5.60 -9.53 -9.20
N ARG A 53 -5.34 -9.29 -7.91
CA ARG A 53 -6.13 -9.81 -6.79
C ARG A 53 -6.21 -8.83 -5.62
N ILE A 54 -7.32 -8.89 -4.89
CA ILE A 54 -7.39 -8.36 -3.51
C ILE A 54 -6.62 -9.33 -2.61
N HIS A 55 -5.83 -8.81 -1.69
CA HIS A 55 -5.04 -9.59 -0.73
C HIS A 55 -5.68 -9.64 0.65
N GLY A 56 -6.26 -8.52 1.09
CA GLY A 56 -6.99 -8.45 2.34
C GLY A 56 -7.71 -7.12 2.53
N PHE A 57 -8.64 -7.12 3.48
CA PHE A 57 -9.47 -5.96 3.77
C PHE A 57 -9.84 -5.87 5.25
N VAL A 58 -10.18 -4.65 5.69
CA VAL A 58 -10.81 -4.35 6.99
C VAL A 58 -11.89 -3.28 6.74
N ILE A 59 -13.09 -3.54 7.23
CA ILE A 59 -14.22 -2.60 7.21
C ILE A 59 -14.53 -2.18 8.64
N VAL A 60 -14.49 -0.87 8.88
CA VAL A 60 -14.79 -0.27 10.19
C VAL A 60 -16.04 0.60 10.06
N ARG A 61 -16.93 0.51 11.03
CA ARG A 61 -18.12 1.35 11.13
C ARG A 61 -18.35 1.77 12.58
N HIS A 62 -18.63 3.07 12.81
CA HIS A 62 -18.81 3.64 14.14
C HIS A 62 -17.67 3.27 15.12
N GLY A 63 -16.41 3.26 14.62
CA GLY A 63 -15.23 2.88 15.40
C GLY A 63 -15.05 1.39 15.69
N LYS A 64 -15.88 0.52 15.12
CA LYS A 64 -15.85 -0.94 15.33
C LYS A 64 -15.53 -1.69 14.04
N THR A 65 -14.68 -2.70 14.13
CA THR A 65 -14.45 -3.63 13.03
C THR A 65 -15.68 -4.50 12.82
N ILE A 66 -16.29 -4.42 11.64
CA ILE A 66 -17.51 -5.17 11.30
C ILE A 66 -17.25 -6.35 10.36
N ALA A 67 -16.16 -6.29 9.59
CA ALA A 67 -15.68 -7.40 8.77
C ALA A 67 -14.20 -7.19 8.45
N GLU A 68 -13.44 -8.27 8.40
CA GLU A 68 -12.06 -8.29 7.93
C GLU A 68 -11.70 -9.67 7.38
N GLY A 69 -10.79 -9.73 6.41
CA GLY A 69 -10.36 -10.99 5.82
C GLY A 69 -9.10 -10.84 4.98
N SER A 70 -8.41 -11.97 4.77
CA SER A 70 -7.29 -12.08 3.84
C SER A 70 -7.49 -13.27 2.92
N TRP A 71 -7.20 -13.11 1.64
CA TRP A 71 -7.21 -14.20 0.66
C TRP A 71 -5.91 -15.01 0.77
N LYS A 72 -5.98 -16.22 1.33
CA LYS A 72 -4.82 -17.11 1.35
C LYS A 72 -4.26 -17.30 -0.07
N PRO A 73 -2.93 -17.28 -0.28
CA PRO A 73 -1.86 -17.43 0.71
C PRO A 73 -1.40 -16.14 1.38
N PHE A 74 -2.06 -14.99 1.18
CA PHE A 74 -1.76 -13.76 1.88
C PHE A 74 -2.30 -13.79 3.32
N ASP A 75 -1.60 -13.11 4.22
CA ASP A 75 -2.03 -12.86 5.61
C ASP A 75 -1.81 -11.39 5.96
N THR A 76 -2.45 -10.50 5.23
CA THR A 76 -2.26 -9.05 5.39
C THR A 76 -2.86 -8.49 6.68
N LEU A 77 -3.67 -9.28 7.38
CA LEU A 77 -4.20 -8.89 8.69
C LEU A 77 -3.14 -8.99 9.79
N ASN A 78 -2.18 -9.90 9.67
CA ASN A 78 -1.16 -10.15 10.70
C ASN A 78 0.25 -9.80 10.20
N GLU A 79 0.46 -9.76 8.89
CA GLU A 79 1.75 -9.57 8.28
C GLU A 79 1.81 -8.26 7.50
N PRO A 80 2.85 -7.43 7.71
CA PRO A 80 2.99 -6.17 7.00
C PRO A 80 3.05 -6.35 5.49
N HIS A 81 2.27 -5.55 4.79
CA HIS A 81 2.24 -5.45 3.35
C HIS A 81 2.77 -4.10 2.88
N MET A 82 3.41 -4.05 1.71
CA MET A 82 3.93 -2.82 1.12
C MET A 82 2.78 -1.86 0.78
N LEU A 83 2.90 -0.62 1.24
CA LEU A 83 1.86 0.39 1.09
C LEU A 83 2.06 1.32 -0.11
N TYR A 84 3.24 1.34 -0.74
CA TYR A 84 3.57 2.33 -1.77
C TYR A 84 3.23 3.76 -1.31
N SER A 85 2.57 4.51 -2.18
CA SER A 85 2.24 5.93 -1.96
C SER A 85 1.27 6.20 -0.81
N HIS A 86 0.57 5.19 -0.28
CA HIS A 86 -0.22 5.32 0.94
C HIS A 86 0.65 5.85 2.11
N SER A 87 1.97 5.57 2.09
CA SER A 87 2.99 6.11 3.00
C SER A 87 2.94 7.64 3.14
N LYS A 88 2.53 8.34 2.08
CA LYS A 88 2.49 9.80 2.02
C LYS A 88 1.60 10.42 3.10
N SER A 89 0.47 9.78 3.38
CA SER A 89 -0.49 10.29 4.38
C SER A 89 0.08 10.22 5.81
N PHE A 90 0.89 9.20 6.10
CA PHE A 90 1.63 9.12 7.36
C PHE A 90 2.69 10.22 7.48
N THR A 91 3.44 10.47 6.40
CA THR A 91 4.42 11.56 6.36
C THR A 91 3.77 12.93 6.50
N SER A 92 2.59 13.13 5.89
CA SER A 92 1.77 14.33 6.10
C SER A 92 1.41 14.51 7.57
N SER A 93 0.99 13.44 8.26
CA SER A 93 0.67 13.49 9.69
C SER A 93 1.89 13.93 10.54
N ALA A 94 3.10 13.50 10.15
CA ALA A 94 4.32 13.94 10.82
C ALA A 94 4.56 15.45 10.67
N ILE A 95 4.27 16.03 9.51
CA ILE A 95 4.29 17.50 9.33
C ILE A 95 3.20 18.17 10.17
N GLY A 96 2.02 17.52 10.31
CA GLY A 96 0.96 17.99 11.18
C GLY A 96 1.41 18.15 12.62
N PHE A 97 2.12 17.16 13.16
CA PHE A 97 2.69 17.26 14.50
C PHE A 97 3.71 18.38 14.62
N LEU A 98 4.54 18.62 13.61
CA LEU A 98 5.48 19.75 13.62
C LEU A 98 4.76 21.10 13.58
N ALA A 99 3.68 21.20 12.80
CA ALA A 99 2.86 22.42 12.74
C ALA A 99 2.16 22.69 14.07
N ASP A 100 1.56 21.67 14.68
CA ASP A 100 0.93 21.77 16.02
C ASP A 100 1.93 22.15 17.12
N ASP A 101 3.17 21.66 17.03
CA ASP A 101 4.27 22.00 17.95
C ASP A 101 4.90 23.38 17.64
N GLY A 102 4.47 24.11 16.61
CA GLY A 102 5.08 25.36 16.16
C GLY A 102 6.52 25.23 15.64
N LYS A 103 6.91 24.02 15.23
CA LYS A 103 8.27 23.72 14.71
C LYS A 103 8.40 23.90 13.20
N ILE A 104 7.31 24.10 12.50
CA ILE A 104 7.24 24.36 11.06
C ILE A 104 6.10 25.32 10.75
N ASP A 105 6.35 26.27 9.85
CA ASP A 105 5.30 27.04 9.19
C ASP A 105 5.07 26.46 7.79
N LEU A 106 3.82 26.26 7.40
CA LEU A 106 3.49 25.75 6.08
C LEU A 106 3.90 26.71 4.94
N ASP A 107 4.07 27.99 5.25
CA ASP A 107 4.57 29.01 4.33
C ASP A 107 6.10 29.18 4.36
N GLU A 108 6.79 28.46 5.21
CA GLU A 108 8.24 28.45 5.28
C GLU A 108 8.85 27.96 3.96
N ARG A 109 9.88 28.66 3.47
CA ARG A 109 10.54 28.33 2.21
C ARG A 109 11.52 27.18 2.40
N ILE A 110 11.55 26.27 1.44
CA ILE A 110 12.43 25.09 1.48
C ILE A 110 13.91 25.49 1.49
N VAL A 111 14.26 26.59 0.84
CA VAL A 111 15.64 27.12 0.84
C VAL A 111 16.11 27.57 2.22
N ASP A 112 15.19 28.00 3.09
CA ASP A 112 15.53 28.41 4.47
C ASP A 112 15.68 27.19 5.40
N ILE A 113 15.04 26.07 5.06
CA ILE A 113 15.16 24.81 5.81
C ILE A 113 16.47 24.09 5.46
N PHE A 114 16.89 24.12 4.19
CA PHE A 114 18.04 23.39 3.66
C PHE A 114 19.11 24.33 3.04
N PRO A 115 19.65 25.32 3.78
CA PRO A 115 20.59 26.29 3.22
C PRO A 115 21.92 25.67 2.77
N ASP A 116 22.38 24.58 3.45
CA ASP A 116 23.65 23.93 3.17
C ASP A 116 23.58 22.94 2.01
N GLU A 117 22.37 22.58 1.58
CA GLU A 117 22.10 21.62 0.51
C GLU A 117 21.76 22.27 -0.83
N LEU A 118 21.71 23.61 -0.88
CA LEU A 118 21.33 24.36 -2.08
C LEU A 118 22.38 24.23 -3.21
N PRO A 119 21.95 24.26 -4.49
CA PRO A 119 22.87 24.47 -5.60
C PRO A 119 23.48 25.88 -5.55
N ALA A 120 24.62 26.09 -6.22
CA ALA A 120 25.33 27.38 -6.21
C ALA A 120 24.43 28.55 -6.69
N ASN A 121 23.52 28.30 -7.61
CA ASN A 121 22.60 29.28 -8.16
C ASN A 121 21.15 28.74 -8.12
N PRO A 122 20.44 28.82 -6.97
CA PRO A 122 19.05 28.40 -6.89
C PRO A 122 18.16 29.23 -7.82
N SER A 123 17.26 28.57 -8.57
CA SER A 123 16.31 29.29 -9.44
C SER A 123 15.30 30.11 -8.63
N ASP A 124 14.70 31.12 -9.25
CA ASP A 124 13.67 31.94 -8.60
C ASP A 124 12.46 31.12 -8.17
N ASN A 125 12.10 30.08 -8.90
CA ASN A 125 11.03 29.17 -8.52
C ASN A 125 11.42 28.35 -7.28
N LEU A 126 12.64 27.80 -7.23
CA LEU A 126 13.10 27.08 -6.03
C LEU A 126 13.11 27.99 -4.79
N ARG A 127 13.51 29.27 -4.94
CA ARG A 127 13.50 30.26 -3.83
C ARG A 127 12.11 30.52 -3.27
N GLN A 128 11.05 30.27 -4.06
CA GLN A 128 9.65 30.47 -3.68
C GLN A 128 8.97 29.20 -3.16
N LEU A 129 9.60 28.03 -3.32
CA LEU A 129 9.03 26.73 -2.92
C LEU A 129 8.82 26.68 -1.41
N ARG A 130 7.61 26.34 -0.98
CA ARG A 130 7.20 26.28 0.43
C ARG A 130 6.80 24.85 0.85
N VAL A 131 6.71 24.62 2.14
CA VAL A 131 6.28 23.36 2.72
C VAL A 131 4.89 22.94 2.20
N ARG A 132 3.95 23.88 2.12
CA ARG A 132 2.59 23.61 1.58
C ARG A 132 2.61 23.17 0.12
N ASP A 133 3.56 23.62 -0.68
CA ASP A 133 3.66 23.22 -2.09
C ASP A 133 4.10 21.76 -2.22
N LEU A 134 4.94 21.26 -1.30
CA LEU A 134 5.29 19.85 -1.20
C LEU A 134 4.07 19.02 -0.78
N LEU A 135 3.31 19.49 0.24
CA LEU A 135 2.11 18.82 0.75
C LEU A 135 1.02 18.68 -0.31
N THR A 136 0.84 19.70 -1.14
CA THR A 136 -0.21 19.77 -2.16
C THR A 136 0.22 19.27 -3.54
N MET A 137 1.46 18.78 -3.71
CA MET A 137 1.98 18.35 -5.01
C MET A 137 2.03 19.46 -6.07
N ASN A 138 2.22 20.73 -5.64
CA ASN A 138 2.31 21.91 -6.51
C ASN A 138 3.74 22.42 -6.61
N VAL A 139 4.70 21.52 -6.74
CA VAL A 139 6.15 21.84 -6.65
C VAL A 139 6.67 22.61 -7.86
N GLY A 140 6.10 22.37 -9.05
CA GLY A 140 6.56 23.00 -10.29
C GLY A 140 7.82 22.38 -10.92
N LYS A 141 8.34 21.29 -10.37
CA LYS A 141 9.52 20.57 -10.85
C LYS A 141 9.17 19.72 -12.09
N LYS A 142 10.11 19.57 -13.04
CA LYS A 142 9.92 18.81 -14.28
C LYS A 142 10.13 17.31 -14.10
N ASP A 143 11.24 16.95 -13.52
CA ASP A 143 11.67 15.56 -13.39
C ASP A 143 11.24 14.95 -12.06
N HIS A 144 10.91 13.66 -12.09
CA HIS A 144 10.29 12.99 -10.95
C HIS A 144 11.17 12.00 -10.22
N LEU A 145 12.30 11.60 -10.63
CA LEU A 145 12.95 10.46 -10.00
C LEU A 145 14.24 10.85 -9.28
N LEU A 146 14.23 10.68 -7.96
CA LEU A 146 15.44 10.49 -7.17
C LEU A 146 16.04 9.14 -7.57
N ARG A 147 17.34 9.12 -7.85
CA ARG A 147 18.02 7.90 -8.31
C ARG A 147 18.75 7.23 -7.16
N ALA A 148 18.97 5.92 -7.29
CA ALA A 148 19.84 5.19 -6.37
C ALA A 148 21.26 5.80 -6.36
N GLY A 149 21.77 6.04 -5.15
CA GLY A 149 23.07 6.67 -4.91
C GLY A 149 23.00 8.21 -4.82
N GLY A 150 23.89 8.78 -4.04
CA GLY A 150 23.98 10.23 -3.87
C GLY A 150 23.13 10.79 -2.72
N ASP A 151 23.08 12.10 -2.64
CA ASP A 151 22.32 12.87 -1.65
C ASP A 151 20.99 13.31 -2.26
N TRP A 152 19.90 12.66 -1.89
CA TRP A 152 18.57 12.90 -2.48
C TRP A 152 18.02 14.28 -2.15
N VAL A 153 18.39 14.88 -1.01
CA VAL A 153 17.99 16.27 -0.71
C VAL A 153 18.65 17.23 -1.68
N ARG A 154 19.97 17.12 -1.85
CA ARG A 154 20.71 17.93 -2.81
C ARG A 154 20.26 17.67 -4.24
N GLU A 155 19.99 16.43 -4.59
CA GLU A 155 19.50 16.05 -5.90
C GLU A 155 18.14 16.71 -6.19
N PHE A 156 17.20 16.66 -5.24
CA PHE A 156 15.91 17.34 -5.37
C PHE A 156 16.07 18.85 -5.58
N LEU A 157 16.89 19.51 -4.75
CA LEU A 157 17.10 20.95 -4.79
C LEU A 157 17.86 21.42 -6.05
N SER A 158 18.60 20.52 -6.71
CA SER A 158 19.32 20.81 -7.95
C SER A 158 18.50 20.64 -9.22
N LYS A 159 17.26 20.11 -9.11
CA LYS A 159 16.38 19.91 -10.28
C LYS A 159 15.84 21.21 -10.83
N ASP A 160 15.31 21.11 -12.05
CA ASP A 160 14.71 22.24 -12.75
C ASP A 160 13.27 22.48 -12.29
N PHE A 161 13.01 23.67 -11.77
CA PHE A 161 11.68 24.12 -11.34
C PHE A 161 11.09 25.02 -12.43
N GLU A 162 10.50 24.40 -13.47
CA GLU A 162 10.01 25.11 -14.65
C GLU A 162 8.79 25.99 -14.40
N LYS A 163 7.95 25.60 -13.43
CA LYS A 163 6.73 26.33 -13.08
C LYS A 163 6.86 26.95 -11.70
N LYS A 164 6.16 28.07 -11.52
CA LYS A 164 6.04 28.67 -10.19
C LYS A 164 5.37 27.69 -9.23
N PRO A 165 5.94 27.42 -8.04
CA PRO A 165 5.29 26.62 -7.02
C PRO A 165 3.90 27.14 -6.68
N GLY A 166 2.98 26.25 -6.32
CA GLY A 166 1.59 26.58 -6.00
C GLY A 166 0.67 26.78 -7.22
N THR A 167 1.16 26.68 -8.47
CA THR A 167 0.36 27.02 -9.66
C THR A 167 -0.19 25.84 -10.45
N GLY A 168 0.17 24.60 -10.09
CA GLY A 168 -0.32 23.43 -10.81
C GLY A 168 0.05 22.13 -10.15
N PHE A 169 -0.94 21.25 -10.05
CA PHE A 169 -0.77 19.90 -9.50
C PHE A 169 0.07 19.03 -10.44
N ARG A 170 1.05 18.39 -9.85
CA ARG A 170 1.77 17.28 -10.46
C ARG A 170 2.22 16.32 -9.36
N TYR A 171 1.68 15.10 -9.37
CA TYR A 171 2.00 14.09 -8.39
C TYR A 171 3.50 13.78 -8.38
N ASP A 172 4.17 13.99 -7.24
CA ASP A 172 5.62 13.91 -7.10
C ASP A 172 6.01 13.25 -5.78
N SER A 173 6.51 12.02 -5.85
CA SER A 173 6.95 11.28 -4.65
C SER A 173 8.19 11.88 -4.01
N ASP A 174 9.04 12.57 -4.79
CA ASP A 174 10.23 13.25 -4.26
C ASP A 174 9.85 14.41 -3.33
N ALA A 175 8.71 15.07 -3.60
CA ALA A 175 8.17 16.10 -2.73
C ALA A 175 7.88 15.55 -1.33
N THR A 176 7.33 14.34 -1.25
CA THR A 176 7.06 13.71 0.05
C THR A 176 8.33 13.21 0.73
N TYR A 177 9.34 12.76 -0.03
CA TYR A 177 10.66 12.50 0.54
C TYR A 177 11.24 13.76 1.22
N MET A 178 11.10 14.94 0.58
CA MET A 178 11.51 16.20 1.20
C MET A 178 10.75 16.49 2.49
N LEU A 179 9.44 16.17 2.57
CA LEU A 179 8.69 16.27 3.84
C LEU A 179 9.28 15.36 4.92
N ALA A 180 9.66 14.12 4.59
CA ALA A 180 10.35 13.22 5.52
C ALA A 180 11.70 13.80 5.98
N ALA A 181 12.48 14.35 5.05
CA ALA A 181 13.74 15.01 5.36
C ALA A 181 13.56 16.24 6.27
N ILE A 182 12.48 17.02 6.07
CA ILE A 182 12.10 18.14 6.96
C ILE A 182 11.84 17.64 8.37
N VAL A 183 11.07 16.56 8.54
CA VAL A 183 10.79 15.98 9.86
C VAL A 183 12.09 15.60 10.55
N GLU A 184 13.00 14.88 9.88
CA GLU A 184 14.28 14.47 10.47
C GLU A 184 15.17 15.70 10.80
N LYS A 185 15.23 16.71 9.91
CA LYS A 185 16.01 17.94 10.13
C LYS A 185 15.50 18.77 11.31
N ARG A 186 14.17 18.87 11.47
CA ARG A 186 13.54 19.69 12.54
C ARG A 186 13.53 18.99 13.89
N THR A 187 13.51 17.67 13.92
CA THR A 187 13.39 16.90 15.17
C THR A 187 14.70 16.24 15.60
N GLY A 188 15.66 16.07 14.70
CA GLY A 188 16.85 15.24 14.91
C GLY A 188 16.53 13.74 15.04
N ARG A 189 15.31 13.30 14.69
CA ARG A 189 14.82 11.93 14.85
C ARG A 189 14.43 11.33 13.50
N LYS A 190 14.58 10.02 13.37
CA LYS A 190 14.08 9.31 12.19
C LYS A 190 12.58 9.43 12.08
N LEU A 191 12.05 9.57 10.86
CA LEU A 191 10.60 9.70 10.61
C LEU A 191 9.79 8.60 11.29
N MET A 192 10.24 7.34 11.19
CA MET A 192 9.50 6.21 11.77
C MET A 192 9.49 6.25 13.29
N ASP A 193 10.60 6.64 13.94
CA ASP A 193 10.69 6.79 15.41
C ASP A 193 9.82 7.95 15.89
N PHE A 194 9.79 9.04 15.12
CA PHE A 194 8.93 10.19 15.41
C PHE A 194 7.44 9.83 15.31
N LEU A 195 7.04 9.15 14.24
CA LEU A 195 5.67 8.67 14.06
C LEU A 195 5.29 7.61 15.11
N LYS A 196 6.23 6.73 15.48
CA LYS A 196 6.01 5.71 16.51
C LYS A 196 5.58 6.36 17.82
N GLU A 197 6.33 7.31 18.33
CA GLU A 197 6.03 7.98 19.59
C GLU A 197 4.76 8.85 19.50
N ARG A 198 4.63 9.62 18.41
CA ARG A 198 3.57 10.62 18.32
C ARG A 198 2.20 10.01 17.97
N MET A 199 2.18 8.88 17.24
CA MET A 199 0.95 8.30 16.71
C MET A 199 0.88 6.77 16.88
N PHE A 200 1.86 6.02 16.41
CA PHE A 200 1.72 4.57 16.25
C PHE A 200 1.46 3.86 17.57
N ASP A 201 2.25 4.15 18.60
CA ASP A 201 2.08 3.53 19.93
C ASP A 201 0.69 3.87 20.55
N LYS A 202 0.13 5.02 20.21
CA LYS A 202 -1.17 5.47 20.73
C LYS A 202 -2.36 4.77 20.10
N ILE A 203 -2.24 4.43 18.80
CA ILE A 203 -3.32 3.81 18.04
C ILE A 203 -3.08 2.32 17.76
N GLY A 204 -2.05 1.72 18.39
CA GLY A 204 -1.76 0.30 18.31
C GLY A 204 -1.15 -0.16 16.98
N ILE A 205 -0.39 0.69 16.28
CA ILE A 205 0.42 0.32 15.13
C ILE A 205 1.79 -0.14 15.63
N SER A 206 2.13 -1.41 15.43
CA SER A 206 3.33 -2.04 15.99
C SER A 206 4.25 -2.68 14.96
N SER A 207 3.73 -3.00 13.77
CA SER A 207 4.48 -3.71 12.75
C SER A 207 5.11 -2.79 11.69
N ALA A 208 4.88 -1.48 11.78
CA ALA A 208 5.29 -0.49 10.80
C ALA A 208 6.81 -0.39 10.61
N TRP A 209 7.26 -0.45 9.38
CA TRP A 209 8.64 -0.16 9.00
C TRP A 209 8.68 0.53 7.62
N SER A 210 9.81 1.15 7.27
CA SER A 210 9.99 1.84 5.98
C SER A 210 11.38 1.61 5.41
N THR A 211 11.46 1.62 4.08
CA THR A 211 12.72 1.74 3.36
C THR A 211 13.29 3.15 3.50
N THR A 212 14.60 3.29 3.30
CA THR A 212 15.31 4.57 3.43
C THR A 212 16.10 4.90 2.17
N SER A 213 16.40 6.19 2.00
CA SER A 213 17.40 6.66 1.04
C SER A 213 18.82 6.19 1.42
N PRO A 214 19.83 6.35 0.55
CA PRO A 214 21.22 6.08 0.89
C PRO A 214 21.74 6.85 2.12
N GLN A 215 21.15 8.01 2.42
CA GLN A 215 21.46 8.80 3.63
C GLN A 215 20.77 8.27 4.89
N GLY A 216 19.96 7.23 4.79
CA GLY A 216 19.17 6.67 5.91
C GLY A 216 17.97 7.52 6.32
N ILE A 217 17.47 8.44 5.46
CA ILE A 217 16.21 9.14 5.62
C ILE A 217 15.11 8.25 5.07
N ALA A 218 14.00 8.09 5.81
CA ALA A 218 12.86 7.31 5.33
C ALA A 218 12.34 7.86 3.99
N CYS A 219 11.96 6.97 3.06
CA CYS A 219 11.47 7.40 1.76
C CYS A 219 10.21 8.27 1.85
N GLY A 220 9.40 8.10 2.90
CA GLY A 220 8.25 8.97 3.21
C GLY A 220 7.13 8.94 2.18
N GLY A 221 7.46 9.08 0.89
CA GLY A 221 6.52 9.05 -0.23
C GLY A 221 6.15 7.65 -0.70
N TRP A 222 6.86 6.64 -0.24
CA TRP A 222 6.68 5.20 -0.49
C TRP A 222 7.49 4.40 0.53
N GLY A 223 7.42 3.07 0.50
CA GLY A 223 8.32 2.22 1.26
C GLY A 223 7.87 1.88 2.66
N MET A 224 6.76 2.44 3.18
CA MET A 224 6.17 1.97 4.42
C MET A 224 5.44 0.64 4.19
N ASN A 225 5.49 -0.20 5.22
CA ASN A 225 4.83 -1.50 5.27
C ASN A 225 4.07 -1.60 6.58
N MET A 226 2.82 -2.05 6.52
CA MET A 226 1.93 -2.22 7.67
C MET A 226 0.88 -3.29 7.36
N THR A 227 0.24 -3.79 8.39
CA THR A 227 -0.91 -4.69 8.23
C THR A 227 -2.16 -3.94 7.79
N THR A 228 -3.14 -4.65 7.20
CA THR A 228 -4.43 -4.03 6.83
C THR A 228 -5.18 -3.49 8.04
N ARG A 229 -5.06 -4.14 9.21
CA ARG A 229 -5.61 -3.64 10.47
C ARG A 229 -4.99 -2.32 10.91
N GLU A 230 -3.67 -2.18 10.74
CA GLU A 230 -2.96 -0.95 11.13
C GLU A 230 -3.32 0.23 10.24
N ILE A 231 -3.46 0.04 8.92
CA ILE A 231 -3.92 1.12 8.05
C ILE A 231 -5.41 1.45 8.27
N ALA A 232 -6.22 0.50 8.75
CA ALA A 232 -7.60 0.78 9.16
C ALA A 232 -7.66 1.64 10.44
N ARG A 233 -6.78 1.40 11.42
CA ARG A 233 -6.64 2.24 12.62
C ARG A 233 -6.24 3.68 12.25
N PHE A 234 -5.34 3.83 11.30
CA PHE A 234 -4.99 5.15 10.76
C PHE A 234 -6.18 5.85 10.13
N GLY A 235 -6.97 5.14 9.31
CA GLY A 235 -8.21 5.67 8.74
C GLY A 235 -9.22 6.08 9.80
N GLN A 236 -9.39 5.27 10.84
CA GLN A 236 -10.27 5.56 11.97
C GLN A 236 -9.82 6.78 12.77
N LEU A 237 -8.50 6.97 12.96
CA LEU A 237 -7.96 8.18 13.59
C LEU A 237 -8.39 9.44 12.81
N TYR A 238 -8.27 9.42 11.49
CA TYR A 238 -8.68 10.53 10.63
C TYR A 238 -10.20 10.73 10.62
N LEU A 239 -10.98 9.64 10.60
CA LEU A 239 -12.44 9.70 10.68
C LEU A 239 -12.91 10.36 11.98
N GLN A 240 -12.24 10.08 13.09
CA GLN A 240 -12.52 10.64 14.42
C GLN A 240 -11.85 12.00 14.67
N GLN A 241 -11.46 12.71 13.59
CA GLN A 241 -10.85 14.04 13.68
C GLN A 241 -9.59 14.05 14.58
N GLY A 242 -8.76 13.01 14.47
CA GLY A 242 -7.50 12.87 15.19
C GLY A 242 -7.61 12.43 16.65
N LYS A 243 -8.78 12.03 17.12
CA LYS A 243 -9.00 11.49 18.47
C LYS A 243 -8.86 9.98 18.49
N TRP A 244 -8.32 9.43 19.58
CA TRP A 244 -8.23 8.01 19.84
C TRP A 244 -8.34 7.71 21.32
N GLY A 245 -9.24 6.82 21.74
CA GLY A 245 -9.45 6.51 23.14
C GLY A 245 -9.79 7.72 24.03
N GLY A 246 -10.39 8.76 23.46
CA GLY A 246 -10.69 10.03 24.14
C GLY A 246 -9.54 11.05 24.13
N GLU A 247 -8.33 10.67 23.74
CA GLU A 247 -7.17 11.57 23.62
C GLU A 247 -7.10 12.22 22.23
N CYS A 248 -6.60 13.46 22.17
CA CYS A 248 -6.25 14.12 20.93
C CYS A 248 -4.84 13.67 20.51
N VAL A 249 -4.76 12.74 19.56
CA VAL A 249 -3.49 12.23 19.02
C VAL A 249 -2.95 13.17 17.94
N LEU A 250 -3.82 13.62 17.03
CA LEU A 250 -3.54 14.57 15.97
C LEU A 250 -4.57 15.69 16.01
N SER A 251 -4.18 16.94 15.81
CA SER A 251 -5.13 18.04 15.96
C SER A 251 -6.28 17.95 14.93
N PRO A 252 -7.52 18.27 15.33
CA PRO A 252 -8.65 18.36 14.39
C PRO A 252 -8.41 19.38 13.26
N SER A 253 -7.67 20.45 13.55
CA SER A 253 -7.28 21.46 12.56
C SER A 253 -6.38 20.87 11.48
N TRP A 254 -5.42 20.03 11.84
CA TRP A 254 -4.60 19.35 10.86
C TRP A 254 -5.43 18.36 10.03
N VAL A 255 -6.26 17.54 10.67
CA VAL A 255 -7.14 16.59 9.95
C VAL A 255 -8.00 17.33 8.92
N ALA A 256 -8.62 18.43 9.31
CA ALA A 256 -9.42 19.26 8.41
C ALA A 256 -8.59 19.81 7.24
N LEU A 257 -7.39 20.38 7.51
CA LEU A 257 -6.49 20.85 6.48
C LEU A 257 -6.03 19.72 5.55
N ALA A 258 -5.58 18.60 6.10
CA ALA A 258 -5.03 17.51 5.31
C ALA A 258 -6.06 16.87 4.36
N THR A 259 -7.33 16.86 4.75
CA THR A 259 -8.40 16.19 3.99
C THR A 259 -9.24 17.14 3.13
N THR A 260 -9.04 18.47 3.27
CA THR A 260 -9.67 19.48 2.41
C THR A 260 -8.96 19.52 1.05
N ARG A 261 -9.73 19.78 -0.02
CA ARG A 261 -9.15 20.00 -1.35
C ARG A 261 -8.42 21.34 -1.41
N HIS A 262 -7.12 21.30 -1.63
CA HIS A 262 -6.27 22.49 -1.84
C HIS A 262 -6.00 22.74 -3.32
N THR A 263 -6.03 21.69 -4.14
CA THR A 263 -5.76 21.77 -5.57
C THR A 263 -6.64 20.79 -6.34
N TRP A 264 -6.93 21.12 -7.58
CA TRP A 264 -7.48 20.13 -8.51
C TRP A 264 -6.40 19.13 -8.90
N SER A 265 -6.78 17.88 -8.99
CA SER A 265 -5.90 16.76 -9.31
C SER A 265 -6.34 16.07 -10.59
N GLY A 266 -5.47 15.27 -11.15
CA GLY A 266 -5.71 14.45 -12.33
C GLY A 266 -4.40 14.11 -13.02
N TRP A 267 -4.42 13.08 -13.85
CA TRP A 267 -3.29 12.70 -14.69
C TRP A 267 -3.41 13.45 -16.03
N GLY A 268 -2.54 14.45 -16.27
CA GLY A 268 -2.49 15.20 -17.53
C GLY A 268 -3.00 16.65 -17.44
N ASN A 269 -3.03 17.35 -18.57
CA ASN A 269 -3.51 18.73 -18.68
C ASN A 269 -5.02 18.77 -18.54
N ILE A 270 -5.50 19.13 -17.35
CA ILE A 270 -6.91 18.98 -17.05
C ILE A 270 -7.55 20.36 -16.96
N GLY A 271 -8.53 20.54 -17.82
CA GLY A 271 -9.58 21.51 -17.56
C GLY A 271 -10.29 21.15 -16.27
N VAL A 272 -10.73 22.15 -15.51
CA VAL A 272 -11.50 21.93 -14.27
C VAL A 272 -12.77 21.17 -14.65
N LYS A 273 -12.87 19.92 -14.22
CA LYS A 273 -14.13 19.16 -14.29
C LYS A 273 -15.00 19.55 -13.10
N ALA A 274 -16.30 19.44 -13.27
CA ALA A 274 -17.22 19.63 -12.16
C ALA A 274 -16.97 18.54 -11.08
N LEU A 275 -17.19 18.90 -9.81
CA LEU A 275 -17.10 17.96 -8.71
C LEU A 275 -18.06 16.80 -8.93
N GLY A 276 -17.58 15.56 -8.80
CA GLY A 276 -18.36 14.35 -9.05
C GLY A 276 -18.27 13.81 -10.48
N GLU A 277 -17.61 14.52 -11.40
CA GLU A 277 -17.32 14.02 -12.74
C GLU A 277 -15.93 13.40 -12.82
N GLY A 278 -15.73 12.47 -13.75
CA GLY A 278 -14.44 11.80 -13.99
C GLY A 278 -14.12 10.70 -12.98
N SER A 279 -12.86 10.42 -12.80
CA SER A 279 -12.36 9.39 -11.89
C SER A 279 -12.20 9.90 -10.45
N ASP A 280 -12.00 8.98 -9.50
CA ASP A 280 -11.66 9.31 -8.12
C ASP A 280 -10.28 9.98 -7.96
N TRP A 281 -9.46 10.05 -9.01
CA TRP A 281 -8.22 10.83 -9.04
C TRP A 281 -8.42 12.26 -9.55
N GLU A 282 -9.64 12.62 -9.96
CA GLU A 282 -9.98 13.95 -10.48
C GLU A 282 -10.84 14.78 -9.51
N GLN A 283 -11.08 14.25 -8.28
CA GLN A 283 -11.90 14.95 -7.28
C GLN A 283 -11.12 15.96 -6.42
N GLY A 284 -9.81 16.06 -6.64
CA GLY A 284 -8.91 16.99 -5.96
C GLY A 284 -7.97 16.32 -4.96
N TYR A 285 -7.02 17.12 -4.43
CA TYR A 285 -5.96 16.68 -3.55
C TYR A 285 -5.81 17.60 -2.34
N GLY A 286 -5.64 17.00 -1.18
CA GLY A 286 -5.36 17.68 0.08
C GLY A 286 -3.86 17.70 0.41
N PHE A 287 -3.50 17.60 1.69
CA PHE A 287 -2.13 17.40 2.13
C PHE A 287 -1.81 15.91 2.16
N GLN A 288 -1.45 15.36 1.00
CA GLN A 288 -1.11 13.94 0.77
C GLN A 288 -2.31 12.99 0.95
N PHE A 289 -3.53 13.48 0.66
CA PHE A 289 -4.77 12.70 0.58
C PHE A 289 -5.48 13.00 -0.74
N TRP A 290 -5.97 11.98 -1.41
CA TRP A 290 -6.84 12.12 -2.57
C TRP A 290 -8.29 12.30 -2.12
N ARG A 291 -8.98 13.26 -2.75
CA ARG A 291 -10.43 13.35 -2.62
C ARG A 291 -11.08 12.31 -3.52
N CYS A 292 -12.27 11.85 -3.12
CA CYS A 292 -13.04 10.85 -3.85
C CYS A 292 -14.46 11.34 -4.12
N HIS A 293 -15.21 10.55 -4.89
CA HIS A 293 -16.66 10.66 -4.96
C HIS A 293 -17.28 10.49 -3.56
N HIS A 294 -18.59 10.78 -3.45
CA HIS A 294 -19.37 10.59 -2.22
C HIS A 294 -18.81 11.30 -0.98
N GLY A 295 -18.15 12.46 -1.15
CA GLY A 295 -17.56 13.20 -0.04
C GLY A 295 -16.39 12.49 0.66
N ALA A 296 -16.00 11.32 0.20
CA ALA A 296 -14.90 10.54 0.76
C ALA A 296 -13.52 11.14 0.45
N TYR A 297 -12.52 10.66 1.18
CA TYR A 297 -11.10 10.89 0.92
C TYR A 297 -10.32 9.64 1.27
N ARG A 298 -9.11 9.54 0.74
CA ARG A 298 -8.31 8.33 0.94
C ARG A 298 -6.81 8.57 1.02
N ALA A 299 -6.12 7.72 1.77
CA ALA A 299 -4.72 7.40 1.56
C ALA A 299 -4.63 6.36 0.45
N ASP A 300 -3.69 6.55 -0.49
CA ASP A 300 -3.68 5.87 -1.79
C ASP A 300 -2.27 5.37 -2.13
N GLY A 301 -2.16 4.09 -2.40
CA GLY A 301 -0.94 3.46 -2.86
C GLY A 301 -1.15 2.66 -4.14
N ALA A 302 -0.12 2.61 -4.95
CA ALA A 302 -0.13 1.87 -6.21
C ALA A 302 -0.60 0.43 -6.03
N ALA A 303 -1.22 -0.12 -7.07
CA ALA A 303 -1.75 -1.48 -7.11
C ALA A 303 -2.86 -1.77 -6.08
N GLY A 304 -3.58 -0.74 -5.59
CA GLY A 304 -4.76 -0.93 -4.74
C GLY A 304 -4.46 -1.00 -3.24
N GLN A 305 -3.50 -0.20 -2.75
CA GLN A 305 -3.29 -0.05 -1.31
C GLN A 305 -4.14 1.13 -0.82
N PHE A 306 -5.33 0.88 -0.32
CA PHE A 306 -6.26 1.95 0.04
C PHE A 306 -6.64 1.96 1.52
N THR A 307 -6.81 3.17 2.04
CA THR A 307 -7.65 3.45 3.21
C THR A 307 -8.63 4.53 2.81
N VAL A 308 -9.86 4.12 2.51
CA VAL A 308 -10.97 4.99 2.11
C VAL A 308 -11.74 5.39 3.35
N ILE A 309 -11.86 6.69 3.58
CA ILE A 309 -12.57 7.27 4.71
C ILE A 309 -13.85 7.94 4.20
N LEU A 310 -15.00 7.53 4.73
CA LEU A 310 -16.35 8.00 4.38
C LEU A 310 -16.97 8.72 5.57
N PRO A 311 -16.71 10.02 5.76
CA PRO A 311 -17.22 10.76 6.95
C PRO A 311 -18.73 10.74 7.07
N GLU A 312 -19.46 10.89 5.97
CA GLU A 312 -20.92 10.89 5.95
C GLU A 312 -21.55 9.54 6.35
N ARG A 313 -20.73 8.49 6.35
CA ARG A 313 -21.16 7.13 6.72
C ARG A 313 -20.51 6.63 8.01
N ASP A 314 -19.66 7.45 8.65
CA ASP A 314 -18.84 7.03 9.79
C ASP A 314 -18.17 5.67 9.56
N MET A 315 -17.48 5.55 8.40
CA MET A 315 -16.99 4.28 7.88
C MET A 315 -15.58 4.41 7.31
N VAL A 316 -14.77 3.36 7.50
CA VAL A 316 -13.46 3.18 6.88
C VAL A 316 -13.43 1.84 6.15
N VAL A 317 -12.88 1.83 4.95
CA VAL A 317 -12.59 0.62 4.18
C VAL A 317 -11.11 0.63 3.86
N SER A 318 -10.36 -0.33 4.41
CA SER A 318 -8.93 -0.49 4.15
C SER A 318 -8.67 -1.77 3.37
N ILE A 319 -7.84 -1.67 2.33
CA ILE A 319 -7.57 -2.77 1.39
C ILE A 319 -6.07 -2.82 1.09
N ASN A 320 -5.51 -4.02 1.07
CA ASN A 320 -4.25 -4.34 0.42
C ASN A 320 -4.53 -5.23 -0.80
N ALA A 321 -3.89 -4.92 -1.91
CA ALA A 321 -4.15 -5.61 -3.17
C ALA A 321 -2.93 -5.63 -4.10
N GLY A 322 -3.06 -6.35 -5.21
CA GLY A 322 -2.14 -6.31 -6.34
C GLY A 322 -2.93 -6.17 -7.64
N LEU A 323 -3.49 -4.98 -7.92
CA LEU A 323 -4.45 -4.73 -9.00
C LEU A 323 -3.90 -3.79 -10.08
N ARG A 324 -4.40 -3.95 -11.31
CA ARG A 324 -4.16 -3.00 -12.41
C ARG A 324 -5.20 -1.90 -12.44
N ASP A 325 -6.47 -2.24 -12.28
CA ASP A 325 -7.59 -1.29 -12.33
C ASP A 325 -8.02 -0.88 -10.92
N MET A 326 -7.35 0.13 -10.40
CA MET A 326 -7.60 0.69 -9.07
C MET A 326 -8.91 1.49 -9.02
N GLN A 327 -9.38 2.07 -10.17
CA GLN A 327 -10.67 2.74 -10.20
C GLN A 327 -11.82 1.74 -10.03
N LYS A 328 -11.68 0.56 -10.65
CA LYS A 328 -12.68 -0.49 -10.49
C LYS A 328 -12.79 -0.96 -9.04
N GLU A 329 -11.67 -1.05 -8.33
CA GLU A 329 -11.64 -1.36 -6.90
C GLU A 329 -12.46 -0.37 -6.07
N LEU A 330 -12.27 0.95 -6.29
CA LEU A 330 -13.06 1.99 -5.64
C LEU A 330 -14.55 1.91 -6.03
N SER A 331 -14.83 1.69 -7.32
CA SER A 331 -16.22 1.56 -7.81
C SER A 331 -16.96 0.43 -7.10
N LEU A 332 -16.31 -0.69 -6.79
CA LEU A 332 -16.93 -1.79 -6.04
C LEU A 332 -17.31 -1.38 -4.61
N ILE A 333 -16.56 -0.47 -3.97
CA ILE A 333 -16.96 0.10 -2.67
C ILE A 333 -18.23 0.92 -2.83
N TRP A 334 -18.29 1.77 -3.87
CA TRP A 334 -19.44 2.63 -4.15
C TRP A 334 -20.70 1.85 -4.54
N ASP A 335 -20.53 0.80 -5.33
CA ASP A 335 -21.63 0.02 -5.88
C ASP A 335 -22.24 -0.97 -4.87
N TYR A 336 -21.43 -1.51 -3.94
CA TYR A 336 -21.85 -2.60 -3.05
C TYR A 336 -21.88 -2.23 -1.56
N LEU A 337 -20.80 -1.63 -1.03
CA LEU A 337 -20.70 -1.35 0.41
C LEU A 337 -21.49 -0.09 0.80
N LEU A 338 -21.37 0.98 0.01
CA LEU A 338 -22.02 2.24 0.31
C LEU A 338 -23.54 2.13 0.38
N PRO A 339 -24.23 1.47 -0.56
CA PRO A 339 -25.69 1.27 -0.48
C PRO A 339 -26.13 0.38 0.68
N GLY A 340 -25.26 -0.53 1.15
CA GLY A 340 -25.49 -1.41 2.29
C GLY A 340 -25.42 -0.72 3.65
N ALA A 341 -24.77 0.47 3.72
CA ALA A 341 -24.61 1.22 4.96
C ALA A 341 -25.81 2.14 5.23
N LYS A 342 -26.54 1.91 6.33
CA LYS A 342 -27.71 2.66 6.78
C LYS A 342 -27.40 3.46 8.04
N ASP A 343 -28.22 4.47 8.34
CA ASP A 343 -28.00 5.38 9.47
C ASP A 343 -28.43 4.76 10.82
N ALA A 344 -29.20 3.70 10.80
CA ALA A 344 -29.66 2.99 12.00
C ALA A 344 -29.24 1.50 11.97
N PRO A 345 -29.09 0.87 13.13
CA PRO A 345 -28.91 -0.57 13.22
C PRO A 345 -30.00 -1.33 12.45
N LEU A 346 -29.58 -2.42 11.80
CA LEU A 346 -30.51 -3.31 11.09
C LEU A 346 -30.96 -4.45 12.03
N ALA A 347 -32.08 -5.05 11.69
CA ALA A 347 -32.50 -6.27 12.35
C ALA A 347 -31.45 -7.38 12.15
N ASP A 348 -31.26 -8.21 13.17
CA ASP A 348 -30.35 -9.34 13.09
C ASP A 348 -30.74 -10.29 11.94
N ARG A 349 -29.80 -10.56 11.06
CA ARG A 349 -29.92 -11.47 9.94
C ARG A 349 -28.96 -12.64 10.16
N GLY A 350 -29.22 -13.45 11.18
CA GLY A 350 -28.36 -14.53 11.63
C GLY A 350 -27.84 -15.45 10.52
N GLU A 351 -28.66 -15.74 9.50
CA GLU A 351 -28.25 -16.54 8.34
C GLU A 351 -27.23 -15.79 7.46
N ALA A 352 -27.51 -14.53 7.08
CA ALA A 352 -26.58 -13.74 6.26
C ALA A 352 -25.25 -13.49 6.97
N LEU A 353 -25.28 -13.22 8.27
CA LEU A 353 -24.08 -13.09 9.10
C LEU A 353 -23.29 -14.40 9.18
N ALA A 354 -23.96 -15.53 9.35
CA ALA A 354 -23.30 -16.85 9.35
C ALA A 354 -22.65 -17.15 8.00
N CYS A 355 -23.35 -16.87 6.90
CA CYS A 355 -22.80 -17.00 5.54
C CYS A 355 -21.59 -16.08 5.34
N LEU A 356 -21.63 -14.82 5.80
CA LEU A 356 -20.52 -13.88 5.70
C LEU A 356 -19.29 -14.40 6.45
N ARG A 357 -19.45 -14.88 7.69
CA ARG A 357 -18.36 -15.44 8.48
C ARG A 357 -17.72 -16.66 7.79
N GLN A 358 -18.56 -17.60 7.35
CA GLN A 358 -18.09 -18.77 6.62
C GLN A 358 -17.34 -18.38 5.34
N ARG A 359 -17.85 -17.36 4.61
CA ARG A 359 -17.23 -16.87 3.39
C ARG A 359 -15.88 -16.22 3.66
N ILE A 360 -15.76 -15.43 4.71
CA ILE A 360 -14.51 -14.80 5.14
C ILE A 360 -13.46 -15.86 5.54
N ASP A 361 -13.86 -16.87 6.31
CA ASP A 361 -12.96 -17.95 6.73
C ASP A 361 -12.45 -18.78 5.54
N ALA A 362 -13.21 -18.84 4.46
CA ALA A 362 -12.91 -19.59 3.24
C ALA A 362 -12.15 -18.75 2.18
N LEU A 363 -11.84 -17.47 2.45
CA LEU A 363 -11.13 -16.62 1.48
C LEU A 363 -9.78 -17.21 1.10
N ALA A 364 -9.64 -17.54 -0.19
CA ALA A 364 -8.41 -18.08 -0.72
C ALA A 364 -8.30 -17.83 -2.23
N ILE A 365 -7.08 -17.58 -2.68
CA ILE A 365 -6.72 -17.64 -4.09
C ILE A 365 -6.45 -19.11 -4.40
N PRO A 366 -7.17 -19.73 -5.33
CA PRO A 366 -6.91 -21.12 -5.70
C PRO A 366 -5.46 -21.32 -6.16
N PRO A 367 -4.79 -22.42 -5.79
CA PRO A 367 -3.52 -22.78 -6.39
C PRO A 367 -3.67 -23.06 -7.88
N VAL A 368 -2.56 -23.21 -8.58
CA VAL A 368 -2.57 -23.55 -10.02
C VAL A 368 -3.32 -24.86 -10.25
N ALA A 369 -4.34 -24.80 -11.10
CA ALA A 369 -5.16 -25.95 -11.44
C ALA A 369 -4.42 -26.89 -12.41
N GLY A 370 -4.53 -28.21 -12.21
CA GLY A 370 -3.90 -29.23 -13.04
C GLY A 370 -3.40 -30.39 -12.20
N THR A 371 -2.43 -31.12 -12.72
CA THR A 371 -1.84 -32.31 -12.08
C THR A 371 -0.31 -32.27 -12.17
N ASP A 372 0.33 -33.27 -11.56
CA ASP A 372 1.77 -33.55 -11.69
C ASP A 372 2.11 -34.40 -12.94
N LYS A 373 1.11 -34.89 -13.66
CA LYS A 373 1.32 -35.75 -14.82
C LYS A 373 2.12 -35.03 -15.92
N GLY A 374 3.29 -35.58 -16.23
CA GLY A 374 4.20 -35.00 -17.22
C GLY A 374 5.12 -33.91 -16.68
N LEU A 375 5.05 -33.60 -15.38
CA LEU A 375 5.89 -32.58 -14.73
C LEU A 375 7.39 -32.83 -14.90
N ASP A 376 7.82 -34.11 -14.86
CA ASP A 376 9.23 -34.50 -14.97
C ASP A 376 9.88 -34.03 -16.29
N ALA A 377 9.09 -33.85 -17.35
CA ALA A 377 9.58 -33.37 -18.64
C ALA A 377 10.09 -31.91 -18.57
N PHE A 378 9.70 -31.16 -17.55
CA PHE A 378 10.10 -29.76 -17.37
C PHE A 378 11.28 -29.60 -16.39
N LEU A 379 11.67 -30.67 -15.67
CA LEU A 379 12.74 -30.62 -14.68
C LEU A 379 14.13 -30.64 -15.31
N GLY A 380 15.09 -30.06 -14.61
CA GLY A 380 16.50 -30.04 -15.00
C GLY A 380 16.85 -29.05 -16.10
N HIS A 381 15.87 -28.48 -16.79
CA HIS A 381 16.10 -27.55 -17.89
C HIS A 381 16.36 -26.13 -17.37
N HIS A 382 17.55 -25.60 -17.68
CA HIS A 382 17.89 -24.20 -17.41
C HIS A 382 17.39 -23.31 -18.55
N LYS A 383 16.35 -22.52 -18.27
CA LYS A 383 15.72 -21.60 -19.22
C LYS A 383 16.20 -20.17 -18.99
N ARG A 384 16.77 -19.54 -20.02
CA ARG A 384 17.22 -18.14 -19.98
C ARG A 384 16.14 -17.24 -20.57
N PHE A 385 15.89 -16.12 -19.90
CA PHE A 385 15.00 -15.07 -20.39
C PHE A 385 15.70 -14.09 -21.33
N LYS A 386 14.94 -13.49 -22.24
CA LYS A 386 15.33 -12.28 -22.94
C LYS A 386 15.59 -11.17 -21.92
N GLN A 387 16.34 -10.15 -22.30
CA GLN A 387 16.57 -8.99 -21.46
C GLN A 387 15.22 -8.37 -21.05
N ASN A 388 15.04 -8.10 -19.78
CA ASN A 388 13.84 -7.50 -19.22
C ASN A 388 14.20 -6.45 -18.18
N SER A 389 13.25 -5.55 -17.88
CA SER A 389 13.47 -4.41 -16.98
C SER A 389 13.72 -4.81 -15.52
N ARG A 390 13.47 -6.08 -15.14
CA ARG A 390 13.65 -6.59 -13.77
C ARG A 390 14.94 -7.37 -13.58
N GLY A 391 15.73 -7.54 -14.63
CA GLY A 391 16.98 -8.27 -14.58
C GLY A 391 16.83 -9.75 -14.19
N ILE A 392 15.64 -10.33 -14.34
CA ILE A 392 15.40 -11.76 -14.15
C ILE A 392 16.06 -12.49 -15.32
N ARG A 393 17.12 -13.26 -15.05
CA ARG A 393 17.98 -13.81 -16.11
C ARG A 393 17.58 -15.19 -16.56
N SER A 394 17.17 -16.03 -15.59
CA SER A 394 16.81 -17.43 -15.89
C SER A 394 16.02 -18.05 -14.76
N PHE A 395 15.43 -19.21 -15.05
CA PHE A 395 14.88 -20.10 -14.04
C PHE A 395 15.19 -21.56 -14.34
N GLN A 396 15.07 -22.42 -13.33
CA GLN A 396 15.25 -23.86 -13.42
C GLN A 396 14.35 -24.55 -12.40
N LEU A 397 13.71 -25.64 -12.81
CA LEU A 397 12.91 -26.51 -11.95
C LEU A 397 13.69 -27.78 -11.66
N PHE A 398 13.63 -28.31 -10.43
CA PHE A 398 14.33 -29.49 -10.01
C PHE A 398 13.74 -30.12 -8.73
N ASN A 399 14.20 -31.32 -8.36
CA ASN A 399 13.82 -32.04 -7.15
C ASN A 399 12.30 -32.26 -7.01
N HIS A 400 11.74 -33.09 -7.90
CA HIS A 400 10.36 -33.58 -7.73
C HIS A 400 10.30 -34.54 -6.55
N THR A 401 9.49 -34.26 -5.57
CA THR A 401 9.23 -35.06 -4.38
C THR A 401 7.72 -35.06 -4.10
N ALA A 402 7.29 -35.87 -3.16
CA ALA A 402 5.88 -35.87 -2.71
C ALA A 402 5.44 -34.50 -2.15
N ASP A 403 6.40 -33.67 -1.68
CA ASP A 403 6.13 -32.32 -1.14
C ASP A 403 6.15 -31.21 -2.20
N GLY A 404 6.36 -31.53 -3.49
CA GLY A 404 6.43 -30.55 -4.58
C GLY A 404 7.79 -30.50 -5.27
N ILE A 405 8.10 -29.36 -5.89
CA ILE A 405 9.35 -29.13 -6.61
C ILE A 405 10.09 -27.92 -6.05
N MET A 406 11.34 -27.75 -6.49
CA MET A 406 12.11 -26.54 -6.22
C MET A 406 12.24 -25.70 -7.51
N CYS A 407 12.00 -24.40 -7.40
CA CYS A 407 12.29 -23.43 -8.44
C CYS A 407 13.52 -22.61 -8.06
N GLN A 408 14.46 -22.47 -8.98
CA GLN A 408 15.59 -21.55 -8.87
C GLN A 408 15.40 -20.40 -9.85
N LEU A 409 15.43 -19.20 -9.34
CA LEU A 409 15.47 -17.95 -10.14
C LEU A 409 16.88 -17.36 -10.10
N GLU A 410 17.37 -16.85 -11.22
CA GLU A 410 18.59 -16.03 -11.29
C GLU A 410 18.17 -14.57 -11.40
N LEU A 411 18.29 -13.87 -10.28
CA LEU A 411 17.93 -12.47 -10.07
C LEU A 411 19.17 -11.58 -10.05
N PRO A 412 19.06 -10.24 -10.09
CA PRO A 412 20.19 -9.34 -9.87
C PRO A 412 20.96 -9.63 -8.58
N ALA A 413 20.26 -9.93 -7.50
CA ALA A 413 20.84 -10.31 -6.20
C ALA A 413 21.45 -11.73 -6.16
N GLY A 414 21.53 -12.44 -7.30
CA GLY A 414 22.08 -13.80 -7.39
C GLY A 414 21.01 -14.89 -7.52
N ARG A 415 21.46 -16.13 -7.35
CA ARG A 415 20.58 -17.30 -7.44
C ARG A 415 19.75 -17.48 -6.18
N GLN A 416 18.44 -17.51 -6.34
CA GLN A 416 17.48 -17.71 -5.27
C GLN A 416 16.68 -19.00 -5.51
N ARG A 417 16.36 -19.72 -4.44
CA ARG A 417 15.60 -20.98 -4.49
C ARG A 417 14.37 -20.88 -3.61
N LEU A 418 13.25 -21.38 -4.11
CA LEU A 418 11.99 -21.44 -3.39
C LEU A 418 11.28 -22.77 -3.63
N PRO A 419 10.56 -23.29 -2.62
CA PRO A 419 9.69 -24.46 -2.80
C PRO A 419 8.44 -24.06 -3.58
N VAL A 420 7.91 -25.01 -4.37
CA VAL A 420 6.72 -24.84 -5.19
C VAL A 420 5.80 -26.05 -4.97
N GLY A 421 4.57 -25.80 -4.57
CA GLY A 421 3.55 -26.83 -4.38
C GLY A 421 2.92 -27.26 -5.71
N ILE A 422 2.45 -28.50 -5.76
CA ILE A 422 1.69 -29.04 -6.90
C ILE A 422 0.22 -29.07 -6.50
N GLY A 423 -0.60 -28.17 -7.10
CA GLY A 423 -2.00 -28.01 -6.71
C GLY A 423 -2.20 -27.47 -5.29
N GLU A 424 -1.16 -26.96 -4.66
CA GLU A 424 -1.17 -26.29 -3.36
C GLU A 424 -0.19 -25.10 -3.34
N TRP A 425 -0.35 -24.19 -2.37
CA TRP A 425 0.62 -23.13 -2.13
C TRP A 425 1.71 -23.58 -1.16
N LYS A 426 2.98 -23.50 -1.58
CA LYS A 426 4.14 -23.67 -0.69
C LYS A 426 4.73 -22.33 -0.33
N GLN A 427 4.90 -22.10 0.98
CA GLN A 427 5.54 -20.91 1.53
C GLN A 427 7.06 -21.00 1.38
N GLY A 428 7.69 -19.85 1.08
CA GLY A 428 9.13 -19.73 0.97
C GLY A 428 9.59 -18.28 1.14
N GLU A 429 10.89 -18.07 0.99
CA GLU A 429 11.49 -16.74 0.99
C GLU A 429 12.59 -16.64 -0.05
N ILE A 430 12.67 -15.52 -0.74
CA ILE A 430 13.79 -15.20 -1.64
C ILE A 430 14.32 -13.79 -1.37
N GLY A 431 15.62 -13.60 -1.59
CA GLY A 431 16.21 -12.27 -1.68
C GLY A 431 15.84 -11.67 -3.04
N PHE A 432 15.03 -10.63 -3.04
CA PHE A 432 14.71 -9.88 -4.23
C PHE A 432 15.21 -8.47 -4.06
N ASP A 433 16.25 -8.10 -4.80
CA ASP A 433 16.79 -6.76 -4.76
C ASP A 433 15.92 -5.83 -5.60
N VAL A 434 15.30 -4.88 -4.93
CA VAL A 434 14.34 -3.96 -5.53
C VAL A 434 15.00 -2.71 -6.09
N GLU A 435 16.33 -2.60 -6.10
CA GLU A 435 17.00 -1.61 -6.95
C GLU A 435 16.57 -1.76 -8.42
N SER A 436 16.28 -2.99 -8.85
CA SER A 436 15.66 -3.28 -10.12
C SER A 436 14.15 -3.01 -10.17
N TYR A 437 13.51 -2.72 -9.03
CA TYR A 437 12.10 -2.41 -8.94
C TYR A 437 11.93 -0.90 -9.12
N GLU A 438 11.87 -0.46 -10.38
CA GLU A 438 11.50 0.90 -10.79
C GLU A 438 12.58 1.99 -10.75
N GLY A 439 13.82 1.68 -10.43
CA GLY A 439 14.86 2.71 -10.28
C GLY A 439 14.62 3.65 -9.09
N LEU A 440 13.75 3.26 -8.16
CA LEU A 440 13.39 4.04 -6.97
C LEU A 440 14.31 3.79 -5.77
N GLY A 441 15.36 2.97 -5.91
CA GLY A 441 16.28 2.68 -4.81
C GLY A 441 15.63 1.97 -3.63
N MET A 442 14.59 1.18 -3.86
CA MET A 442 13.87 0.49 -2.79
C MET A 442 14.49 -0.88 -2.54
N TYR A 443 15.24 -1.02 -1.47
CA TYR A 443 15.63 -2.32 -0.94
C TYR A 443 14.50 -2.85 -0.04
N ILE A 444 13.90 -3.99 -0.41
CA ILE A 444 12.84 -4.63 0.39
C ILE A 444 13.40 -5.84 1.16
N GLY A 445 14.65 -6.22 0.95
CA GLY A 445 15.26 -7.36 1.63
C GLY A 445 14.72 -8.71 1.18
N ARG A 446 14.52 -9.62 2.13
CA ARG A 446 13.93 -10.93 1.84
C ARG A 446 12.42 -10.80 1.65
N GLN A 447 11.93 -11.36 0.55
CA GLN A 447 10.51 -11.42 0.21
C GLN A 447 9.96 -12.78 0.60
N ARG A 448 8.85 -12.78 1.32
CA ARG A 448 8.05 -14.01 1.53
C ARG A 448 7.33 -14.35 0.24
N THR A 449 7.32 -15.61 -0.09
CA THR A 449 6.69 -16.12 -1.31
C THR A 449 5.69 -17.23 -0.99
N ALA A 450 4.69 -17.34 -1.87
CA ALA A 450 3.87 -18.53 -1.96
C ALA A 450 3.85 -18.95 -3.43
N ALA A 451 4.24 -20.20 -3.71
CA ALA A 451 4.37 -20.67 -5.08
C ALA A 451 3.59 -21.96 -5.30
N SER A 452 2.94 -22.03 -6.46
CA SER A 452 2.17 -23.20 -6.90
C SER A 452 2.40 -23.47 -8.38
N CYS A 453 2.37 -24.75 -8.76
CA CYS A 453 2.47 -25.16 -10.15
C CYS A 453 1.55 -26.35 -10.46
N ALA A 454 1.29 -26.57 -11.74
CA ALA A 454 0.65 -27.77 -12.26
C ALA A 454 0.88 -27.88 -13.77
N VAL A 455 0.60 -29.04 -14.34
CA VAL A 455 0.49 -29.29 -15.77
C VAL A 455 -0.99 -29.38 -16.12
N ASP A 456 -1.43 -28.62 -17.11
CA ASP A 456 -2.81 -28.65 -17.59
C ASP A 456 -3.08 -29.85 -18.55
N GLU A 457 -4.33 -29.98 -18.98
CA GLU A 457 -4.76 -31.06 -19.89
C GLU A 457 -4.11 -30.97 -21.29
N LYS A 458 -3.56 -29.81 -21.66
CA LYS A 458 -2.84 -29.59 -22.92
C LYS A 458 -1.35 -29.87 -22.80
N GLY A 459 -0.89 -30.26 -21.62
CA GLY A 459 0.51 -30.50 -21.31
C GLY A 459 1.33 -29.21 -21.13
N VAL A 460 0.70 -28.05 -20.88
CA VAL A 460 1.37 -26.82 -20.53
C VAL A 460 1.64 -26.79 -19.04
N PHE A 461 2.89 -26.51 -18.67
CA PHE A 461 3.25 -26.28 -17.27
C PHE A 461 2.99 -24.82 -16.90
N HIS A 462 2.31 -24.61 -15.78
CA HIS A 462 2.03 -23.31 -15.20
C HIS A 462 2.71 -23.16 -13.86
N LEU A 463 3.32 -22.00 -13.60
CA LEU A 463 3.94 -21.64 -12.32
C LEU A 463 3.48 -20.25 -11.92
N HIS A 464 2.89 -20.14 -10.72
CA HIS A 464 2.59 -18.87 -10.08
C HIS A 464 3.42 -18.70 -8.82
N ILE A 465 4.02 -17.49 -8.64
CA ILE A 465 4.78 -17.11 -7.45
C ILE A 465 4.24 -15.76 -6.98
N PHE A 466 3.56 -15.72 -5.86
CA PHE A 466 3.20 -14.49 -5.17
C PHE A 466 4.30 -14.07 -4.20
N PHE A 467 4.54 -12.76 -4.12
CA PHE A 467 5.30 -12.14 -3.03
C PHE A 467 4.29 -11.67 -1.98
N THR A 468 4.09 -12.45 -0.91
CA THR A 468 2.93 -12.27 -0.01
C THR A 468 2.96 -11.02 0.85
N ASN A 469 4.05 -10.26 0.83
CA ASN A 469 4.20 -8.98 1.50
C ASN A 469 4.21 -7.77 0.53
N THR A 470 3.93 -7.99 -0.76
CA THR A 470 3.88 -6.95 -1.79
C THR A 470 2.80 -7.26 -2.83
N PRO A 471 2.43 -6.31 -3.69
CA PRO A 471 1.57 -6.59 -4.85
C PRO A 471 2.20 -7.47 -5.92
N GLY A 472 3.50 -7.74 -5.84
CA GLY A 472 4.26 -8.42 -6.90
C GLY A 472 3.93 -9.90 -7.05
N HIS A 473 3.92 -10.39 -8.28
CA HIS A 473 3.86 -11.83 -8.56
C HIS A 473 4.52 -12.16 -9.90
N ILE A 474 4.92 -13.40 -10.06
CA ILE A 474 5.47 -13.98 -11.30
C ILE A 474 4.53 -15.07 -11.78
N ASN A 475 4.20 -15.03 -13.06
CA ASN A 475 3.48 -16.09 -13.76
C ASN A 475 4.31 -16.58 -14.92
N LEU A 476 4.51 -17.89 -15.02
CA LEU A 476 5.23 -18.52 -16.13
C LEU A 476 4.41 -19.68 -16.69
N GLU A 477 4.44 -19.80 -18.01
CA GLU A 477 3.92 -20.95 -18.76
C GLU A 477 5.05 -21.56 -19.57
N ILE A 478 5.15 -22.87 -19.56
CA ILE A 478 6.06 -23.63 -20.42
C ILE A 478 5.24 -24.54 -21.32
N ALA A 479 5.26 -24.23 -22.59
CA ALA A 479 4.61 -25.08 -23.60
C ALA A 479 5.33 -26.43 -23.75
N PRO A 480 4.66 -27.46 -24.29
CA PRO A 480 5.27 -28.79 -24.52
C PRO A 480 6.53 -28.75 -25.40
N ASP A 481 6.66 -27.78 -26.28
CA ASP A 481 7.86 -27.53 -27.11
C ASP A 481 9.01 -26.88 -26.32
N GLY A 482 8.78 -26.57 -25.05
CA GLY A 482 9.75 -25.95 -24.14
C GLY A 482 9.85 -24.45 -24.24
N LYS A 483 9.00 -23.76 -25.01
CA LYS A 483 8.91 -22.31 -25.06
C LYS A 483 8.34 -21.78 -23.75
N VAL A 484 8.99 -20.76 -23.18
CA VAL A 484 8.55 -20.11 -21.93
C VAL A 484 7.98 -18.74 -22.25
N THR A 485 6.80 -18.48 -21.70
CA THR A 485 6.14 -17.17 -21.71
C THR A 485 5.64 -16.84 -20.32
N GLY A 486 5.54 -15.56 -19.99
CA GLY A 486 5.00 -15.13 -18.72
C GLY A 486 5.19 -13.65 -18.46
N ASP A 487 4.94 -13.27 -17.24
CA ASP A 487 5.11 -11.90 -16.80
C ASP A 487 5.50 -11.83 -15.31
N PHE A 488 6.17 -10.74 -14.99
CA PHE A 488 6.31 -10.24 -13.65
C PHE A 488 5.32 -9.08 -13.49
N PHE A 489 4.33 -9.27 -12.63
CA PHE A 489 3.42 -8.20 -12.26
C PHE A 489 4.07 -7.35 -11.16
N ALA A 490 4.08 -6.07 -11.40
CA ALA A 490 4.40 -5.02 -10.45
C ALA A 490 3.91 -3.70 -11.06
N MET A 491 4.08 -2.58 -10.39
CA MET A 491 3.67 -1.26 -10.90
C MET A 491 4.19 -1.00 -12.33
N ASN A 492 5.43 -1.41 -12.64
CA ASN A 492 6.01 -1.42 -14.01
C ASN A 492 6.42 -2.86 -14.38
N GLY A 493 5.45 -3.72 -14.53
CA GLY A 493 5.68 -5.13 -14.84
C GLY A 493 6.44 -5.35 -16.16
N CYS A 494 6.99 -6.53 -16.33
CA CYS A 494 7.68 -6.91 -17.56
C CYS A 494 7.24 -8.28 -18.07
N LYS A 495 7.37 -8.49 -19.37
CA LYS A 495 7.22 -9.82 -19.98
C LYS A 495 8.45 -10.67 -19.70
N LEU A 496 8.23 -11.97 -19.48
CA LEU A 496 9.24 -12.99 -19.31
C LEU A 496 9.13 -13.98 -20.46
N GLU A 497 10.05 -13.93 -21.39
CA GLU A 497 10.07 -14.82 -22.57
C GLU A 497 11.43 -15.52 -22.65
N SER A 498 11.43 -16.82 -22.96
CA SER A 498 12.69 -17.54 -23.21
C SER A 498 13.43 -16.99 -24.43
N LYS A 499 14.76 -17.12 -24.39
CA LYS A 499 15.64 -16.85 -25.54
C LYS A 499 15.44 -17.89 -26.62
#